data_0d24f943ac7fcb47ec2406c238de7cb9
#
_entry.id   0d24f943ac7fcb47ec2406c238de7cb9
#
_cell.length_a   1.000
_cell.length_b   1.000
_cell.length_c   1.000
_cell.angle_alpha   90.00
_cell.angle_beta   90.00
_cell.angle_gamma   90.00
#
_symmetry.space_group_name_H-M   'P 1'
#
loop_
_entity.id
_entity.type
_entity.pdbx_description
1 polymer ?
#
loop_
_entity_poly.entity_id
_entity_poly.type
_entity_poly.pdbx_seq_one_letter_code
_entity_poly.pdbx_strand_id
1 'polypeptide(L)' 'MGFSDLGCFGGEIDTPNLDRLGASGFRASQFYNTPRCCPSRACLLTGLYPHQAGVGMMVYRDFGDGYQGGLNDRCVTTAE' A
#
# COMPACT_ATOMS: atom_id res chain seq x y z
N MET A 1 -6.74 6.53 -4.25
CA MET A 1 -8.02 6.58 -3.52
C MET A 1 -7.74 7.18 -2.17
N GLY A 2 -8.46 8.25 -1.84
CA GLY A 2 -8.36 8.93 -0.55
C GLY A 2 -9.34 8.37 0.48
N PHE A 3 -9.23 8.82 1.72
CA PHE A 3 -10.06 8.35 2.83
C PHE A 3 -11.56 8.50 2.56
N SER A 4 -11.97 9.63 2.02
CA SER A 4 -13.39 9.95 1.79
C SER A 4 -13.90 9.59 0.40
N ASP A 5 -13.17 8.81 -0.39
CA ASP A 5 -13.65 8.41 -1.73
C ASP A 5 -14.69 7.29 -1.67
N LEU A 6 -14.66 6.47 -0.63
CA LEU A 6 -15.60 5.36 -0.45
C LEU A 6 -16.91 5.84 0.21
N GLY A 7 -18.04 5.30 -0.25
CA GLY A 7 -19.34 5.61 0.31
C GLY A 7 -19.46 5.33 1.80
N CYS A 8 -18.87 4.24 2.30
CA CYS A 8 -18.86 3.88 3.73
C CYS A 8 -18.10 4.86 4.63
N PHE A 9 -17.31 5.77 4.06
CA PHE A 9 -16.65 6.90 4.74
C PHE A 9 -17.24 8.25 4.35
N GLY A 10 -18.43 8.28 3.75
CA GLY A 10 -19.11 9.50 3.36
C GLY A 10 -18.75 10.05 1.98
N GLY A 11 -18.15 9.23 1.13
CA GLY A 11 -17.79 9.61 -0.24
C GLY A 11 -19.01 9.79 -1.14
N GLU A 12 -18.85 10.60 -2.20
CA GLU A 12 -19.89 10.86 -3.19
C GLU A 12 -19.99 9.75 -4.25
N ILE A 13 -18.97 8.91 -4.35
CA ILE A 13 -18.89 7.82 -5.33
C ILE A 13 -19.70 6.62 -4.82
N ASP A 14 -20.55 6.08 -5.66
CA ASP A 14 -21.26 4.84 -5.34
C ASP A 14 -20.31 3.64 -5.39
N THR A 15 -20.05 3.05 -4.22
CA THR A 15 -19.11 1.93 -4.05
C THR A 15 -19.74 0.74 -3.32
N PRO A 16 -20.84 0.15 -3.88
CA PRO A 16 -21.70 -0.78 -3.14
C PRO A 16 -20.98 -2.03 -2.64
N ASN A 17 -20.01 -2.55 -3.38
CA ASN A 17 -19.26 -3.73 -2.99
C ASN A 17 -18.27 -3.44 -1.83
N LEU A 18 -17.59 -2.29 -1.90
CA LEU A 18 -16.67 -1.85 -0.83
C LEU A 18 -17.44 -1.42 0.42
N ASP A 19 -18.61 -0.79 0.24
CA ASP A 19 -19.49 -0.40 1.34
C ASP A 19 -20.02 -1.63 2.09
N ARG A 20 -20.39 -2.69 1.37
CA ARG A 20 -20.79 -3.96 1.97
C ARG A 20 -19.65 -4.62 2.75
N LEU A 21 -18.42 -4.61 2.18
CA LEU A 21 -17.24 -5.08 2.88
C LEU A 21 -16.97 -4.25 4.14
N GLY A 22 -17.07 -2.93 4.03
CA GLY A 22 -16.92 -2.00 5.15
C GLY A 22 -17.98 -2.18 6.25
N ALA A 23 -19.20 -2.57 5.90
CA ALA A 23 -20.28 -2.82 6.85
C ALA A 23 -20.10 -4.15 7.61
N SER A 24 -19.51 -5.17 6.97
CA SER A 24 -19.31 -6.51 7.54
C SER A 24 -17.94 -6.73 8.14
N GLY A 25 -16.98 -5.84 7.91
CA GLY A 25 -15.59 -6.00 8.32
C GLY A 25 -15.08 -4.87 9.20
N PHE A 26 -13.77 -4.90 9.43
CA PHE A 26 -13.07 -3.85 10.17
C PHE A 26 -12.77 -2.64 9.28
N ARG A 27 -13.06 -1.44 9.80
CA ARG A 27 -12.73 -0.17 9.14
C ARG A 27 -11.73 0.62 9.98
N ALA A 28 -10.53 0.80 9.46
CA ALA A 28 -9.51 1.61 10.12
C ALA A 28 -9.69 3.09 9.73
N SER A 29 -10.01 3.94 10.68
CA SER A 29 -10.16 5.39 10.46
C SER A 29 -8.83 6.13 10.39
N GLN A 30 -7.76 5.54 10.94
CA GLN A 30 -6.40 6.09 10.92
C GLN A 30 -5.44 5.03 10.39
N PHE A 31 -5.47 4.81 9.08
CA PHE A 31 -4.60 3.88 8.40
C PHE A 31 -3.69 4.66 7.43
N TYR A 32 -2.40 4.70 7.77
CA TYR A 32 -1.40 5.44 7.02
C TYR A 32 -0.58 4.48 6.16
N ASN A 33 -0.36 4.86 4.92
CA ASN A 33 0.50 4.12 4.00
C ASN A 33 1.30 5.07 3.11
N THR A 34 2.10 4.52 2.20
CA THR A 34 2.85 5.31 1.25
C THR A 34 1.97 5.73 0.07
N PRO A 35 2.15 6.96 -0.47
CA PRO A 35 1.25 7.49 -1.51
C PRO A 35 1.55 7.02 -2.93
N ARG A 36 2.69 6.35 -3.18
CA ARG A 36 3.11 5.93 -4.52
C ARG A 36 2.94 4.43 -4.73
N CYS A 37 2.68 4.01 -5.98
CA CYS A 37 2.37 2.64 -6.35
C CYS A 37 3.48 1.64 -5.98
N CYS A 38 4.72 1.85 -6.40
CA CYS A 38 5.80 0.90 -6.14
C CYS A 38 6.10 0.76 -4.65
N PRO A 39 6.32 1.83 -3.87
CA PRO A 39 6.49 1.72 -2.43
C PRO A 39 5.29 1.09 -1.71
N SER A 40 4.07 1.48 -2.06
CA SER A 40 2.85 0.92 -1.45
C SER A 40 2.72 -0.58 -1.70
N ARG A 41 3.00 -1.03 -2.92
CA ARG A 41 2.97 -2.45 -3.27
C ARG A 41 4.05 -3.24 -2.54
N ALA A 42 5.26 -2.70 -2.43
CA ALA A 42 6.34 -3.31 -1.66
C ALA A 42 5.92 -3.50 -0.20
N CYS A 43 5.38 -2.47 0.46
CA CYS A 43 4.87 -2.57 1.83
C CYS A 43 3.78 -3.63 1.98
N LEU A 44 2.81 -3.62 1.07
CA LEU A 44 1.67 -4.54 1.12
C LEU A 44 2.11 -6.01 0.98
N LEU A 45 3.07 -6.28 0.09
CA LEU A 45 3.52 -7.63 -0.20
C LEU A 45 4.54 -8.18 0.80
N THR A 46 5.30 -7.33 1.47
CA THR A 46 6.40 -7.74 2.36
C THR A 46 6.14 -7.46 3.84
N GLY A 47 5.19 -6.59 4.17
CA GLY A 47 4.97 -6.12 5.53
C GLY A 47 6.06 -5.18 6.06
N LEU A 48 6.99 -4.74 5.23
CA LEU A 48 8.09 -3.86 5.59
C LEU A 48 7.84 -2.43 5.12
N TYR A 49 8.56 -1.46 5.71
CA TYR A 49 8.63 -0.13 5.13
C TYR A 49 9.34 -0.17 3.76
N PRO A 50 8.97 0.72 2.82
CA PRO A 50 9.45 0.62 1.44
C PRO A 50 10.98 0.73 1.34
N HIS A 51 11.62 1.55 2.17
CA HIS A 51 13.07 1.69 2.20
C HIS A 51 13.77 0.43 2.72
N GLN A 52 13.15 -0.28 3.66
CA GLN A 52 13.65 -1.57 4.16
C GLN A 52 13.59 -2.66 3.08
N ALA A 53 12.55 -2.62 2.24
CA ALA A 53 12.37 -3.56 1.14
C ALA A 53 13.18 -3.19 -0.13
N GLY A 54 13.86 -2.03 -0.14
CA GLY A 54 14.64 -1.56 -1.28
C GLY A 54 13.85 -0.76 -2.31
N VAL A 55 12.59 -0.42 -2.04
CA VAL A 55 11.67 0.25 -2.97
C VAL A 55 11.15 1.56 -2.37
N GLY A 56 12.05 2.44 -1.93
CA GLY A 56 11.70 3.74 -1.35
C GLY A 56 11.13 4.74 -2.34
N MET A 57 11.27 4.47 -3.66
CA MET A 57 10.74 5.31 -4.74
C MET A 57 10.31 4.47 -5.93
N MET A 58 10.01 5.12 -7.06
CA MET A 58 9.63 4.44 -8.31
C MET A 58 10.78 3.60 -8.87
N VAL A 59 10.46 2.41 -9.36
CA VAL A 59 11.42 1.38 -9.79
C VAL A 59 11.87 1.59 -11.25
N TYR A 60 12.75 2.52 -11.51
CA TYR A 60 13.30 2.73 -12.84
C TYR A 60 14.84 2.65 -12.91
N ARG A 61 15.53 2.74 -11.80
CA ARG A 61 16.98 2.45 -11.69
C ARG A 61 17.38 2.30 -10.21
N ASP A 62 18.53 1.73 -9.97
CA ASP A 62 19.15 1.63 -8.65
C ASP A 62 19.81 2.96 -8.26
N PHE A 63 19.45 3.48 -7.10
CA PHE A 63 20.02 4.69 -6.50
C PHE A 63 20.76 4.38 -5.19
N GLY A 64 20.95 3.10 -4.86
CA GLY A 64 21.62 2.67 -3.64
C GLY A 64 20.66 2.18 -2.56
N ASP A 65 21.16 2.05 -1.33
CA ASP A 65 20.45 1.39 -0.23
C ASP A 65 19.11 2.07 0.08
N GLY A 66 18.07 1.27 0.18
CA GLY A 66 16.68 1.72 0.33
C GLY A 66 15.98 2.11 -0.99
N TYR A 67 16.74 2.24 -2.08
CA TYR A 67 16.26 2.70 -3.39
C TYR A 67 16.80 1.85 -4.54
N GLN A 68 16.96 0.55 -4.31
CA GLN A 68 17.52 -0.40 -5.29
C GLN A 68 16.63 -0.57 -6.54
N GLY A 69 15.36 -0.15 -6.46
CA GLY A 69 14.43 -0.28 -7.58
C GLY A 69 13.82 -1.67 -7.74
N GLY A 70 14.02 -2.54 -6.77
CA GLY A 70 13.44 -3.87 -6.67
C GLY A 70 13.48 -4.34 -5.22
N LEU A 71 12.77 -5.42 -4.91
CA LEU A 71 12.83 -6.03 -3.59
C LEU A 71 14.26 -6.56 -3.34
N ASN A 72 14.80 -6.25 -2.17
CA ASN A 72 16.11 -6.74 -1.75
C ASN A 72 15.97 -8.12 -1.06
N ASP A 73 17.11 -8.71 -0.70
CA ASP A 73 17.20 -10.02 -0.06
C ASP A 73 16.85 -10.04 1.45
N ARG A 74 16.44 -8.88 2.00
CA ARG A 74 16.03 -8.74 3.40
C ARG A 74 14.54 -9.01 3.63
N CYS A 75 13.79 -9.30 2.58
CA CYS A 75 12.35 -9.50 2.65
C CYS A 75 11.91 -10.70 1.81
N VAL A 76 10.81 -11.29 2.23
CA VAL A 76 10.02 -12.26 1.46
C VAL A 76 8.65 -11.68 1.18
N THR A 77 7.99 -12.15 0.15
CA THR A 77 6.64 -11.71 -0.17
C THR A 77 5.60 -12.62 0.49
N THR A 78 4.37 -12.15 0.60
CA THR A 78 3.25 -12.95 1.10
C THR A 78 2.93 -14.18 0.22
N ALA A 79 3.53 -14.26 -0.97
CA ALA A 79 3.36 -15.39 -1.89
C ALA A 79 4.39 -16.51 -1.67
N GLU A 80 5.39 -16.29 -0.84
CA GLU A 80 6.43 -17.26 -0.46
C GLU A 80 6.09 -17.94 0.86
#